data_e205059a3837ceab0cb7df5fc231e199
#
_entry.id   e205059a3837ceab0cb7df5fc231e199
#
_cell.length_a   1.000
_cell.length_b   1.000
_cell.length_c   1.000
_cell.angle_alpha   90.00
_cell.angle_beta   90.00
_cell.angle_gamma   90.00
#
_symmetry.space_group_name_H-M   'P 1'
#
loop_
_entity.id
_entity.type
_entity.pdbx_description
1 polymer ?
#
loop_
_entity_poly.entity_id
_entity_poly.type
_entity_poly.pdbx_seq_one_letter_code
_entity_poly.pdbx_strand_id
1 'polypeptide(L)'
;MRIISLCFVFSFFILFSCSKEENIYQQQYKTRTVLAYIAADNDLSAEAKSKCEALLTGWNASMGKLLVVTDDGKHPPLLLQATMSNDQKQWDTLRVYTQDNMADRVLLTTVIADMSHFAPADTYGFIVFSHATGWLPAERNTSAATNIQEAHMQGIPKVQGEGIVTRALIKDGTHDMNIDDFAGAIPDHRFTFIAFDMCFMANVEALYSLRNKADYFIASATEILSPGFTPIYRTHLSKLFCTRCNQPRPLIAFATAYFDYWNKQEGIYRSA
;
A
#
# COMPACT_ATOMS: atom_id res chain seq x y z
N MET A 1 40.10 -90.53 17.63
CA MET A 1 40.04 -89.12 18.07
C MET A 1 39.52 -88.28 16.96
N ARG A 2 38.24 -87.89 17.02
CA ARG A 2 37.58 -87.07 16.00
C ARG A 2 37.43 -85.64 16.56
N ILE A 3 38.04 -84.70 15.94
CA ILE A 3 37.97 -83.25 16.26
C ILE A 3 36.77 -82.69 15.48
N ILE A 4 35.76 -82.25 16.21
CA ILE A 4 34.61 -81.60 15.65
C ILE A 4 34.94 -80.09 15.56
N SER A 5 35.03 -79.60 14.33
CA SER A 5 35.22 -78.17 14.07
C SER A 5 33.88 -77.46 14.10
N LEU A 6 33.70 -76.54 15.06
CA LEU A 6 32.51 -75.76 15.22
C LEU A 6 32.63 -74.49 14.39
N CYS A 7 31.93 -74.40 13.24
CA CYS A 7 31.84 -73.21 12.45
C CYS A 7 30.81 -72.22 13.09
N PHE A 8 31.34 -71.12 13.68
CA PHE A 8 30.51 -70.00 14.12
C PHE A 8 30.15 -69.14 12.91
N VAL A 9 28.89 -69.24 12.48
CA VAL A 9 28.33 -68.33 11.47
C VAL A 9 27.91 -67.05 12.18
N PHE A 10 28.69 -65.98 12.04
CA PHE A 10 28.36 -64.66 12.52
C PHE A 10 27.38 -63.99 11.52
N SER A 11 26.09 -64.04 11.84
CA SER A 11 25.05 -63.38 11.03
C SER A 11 25.10 -61.87 11.36
N PHE A 12 25.63 -61.12 10.38
CA PHE A 12 25.70 -59.63 10.42
C PHE A 12 24.35 -59.08 10.03
N PHE A 13 23.50 -58.80 11.02
CA PHE A 13 22.28 -58.03 10.82
C PHE A 13 22.63 -56.57 10.52
N ILE A 14 22.64 -56.19 9.26
CA ILE A 14 22.68 -54.80 8.81
C ILE A 14 21.29 -54.21 9.08
N LEU A 15 21.16 -53.48 10.20
CA LEU A 15 20.00 -52.64 10.45
C LEU A 15 20.07 -51.44 9.49
N PHE A 16 19.34 -51.56 8.36
CA PHE A 16 19.01 -50.40 7.56
C PHE A 16 18.08 -49.52 8.41
N SER A 17 18.65 -48.61 9.19
CA SER A 17 17.93 -47.46 9.74
C SER A 17 17.51 -46.61 8.56
N CYS A 18 16.25 -46.74 8.14
CA CYS A 18 15.62 -45.80 7.24
C CYS A 18 15.42 -44.49 8.04
N SER A 19 16.42 -43.62 8.06
CA SER A 19 16.20 -42.25 8.46
C SER A 19 15.25 -41.66 7.43
N LYS A 20 13.99 -41.50 7.79
CA LYS A 20 13.11 -40.54 7.12
C LYS A 20 13.82 -39.19 7.28
N GLU A 21 14.53 -38.78 6.23
CA GLU A 21 14.78 -37.36 6.05
C GLU A 21 13.40 -36.71 6.03
N GLU A 22 12.99 -36.16 7.16
CA GLU A 22 11.97 -35.14 7.16
C GLU A 22 12.54 -34.02 6.28
N ASN A 23 12.14 -34.02 5.01
CA ASN A 23 12.24 -32.84 4.19
C ASN A 23 11.44 -31.77 4.92
N ILE A 24 12.10 -31.09 5.83
CA ILE A 24 11.64 -29.80 6.33
C ILE A 24 11.68 -28.92 5.09
N TYR A 25 10.55 -28.90 4.35
CA TYR A 25 10.28 -27.87 3.39
C TYR A 25 10.37 -26.59 4.18
N GLN A 26 11.51 -25.96 4.14
CA GLN A 26 11.63 -24.57 4.56
C GLN A 26 10.67 -23.83 3.64
N GLN A 27 9.49 -23.59 4.14
CA GLN A 27 8.50 -22.79 3.44
C GLN A 27 9.14 -21.42 3.29
N GLN A 28 9.72 -21.19 2.11
CA GLN A 28 10.41 -19.96 1.78
C GLN A 28 9.33 -18.86 1.80
N TYR A 29 9.32 -18.10 2.87
CA TYR A 29 8.33 -17.06 3.05
C TYR A 29 8.57 -15.96 2.02
N LYS A 30 7.52 -15.61 1.29
CA LYS A 30 7.56 -14.52 0.33
C LYS A 30 7.92 -13.21 1.02
N THR A 31 8.82 -12.47 0.43
CA THR A 31 9.16 -11.10 0.84
C THR A 31 8.10 -10.12 0.34
N ARG A 32 7.94 -9.01 1.03
CA ARG A 32 7.06 -7.93 0.57
C ARG A 32 7.72 -6.57 0.67
N THR A 33 7.58 -5.79 -0.39
CA THR A 33 7.84 -4.36 -0.40
C THR A 33 6.51 -3.62 -0.39
N VAL A 34 6.37 -2.62 0.48
CA VAL A 34 5.23 -1.70 0.49
C VAL A 34 5.72 -0.33 0.08
N LEU A 35 5.08 0.25 -0.93
CA LEU A 35 5.27 1.62 -1.38
C LEU A 35 4.13 2.48 -0.85
N ALA A 36 4.43 3.60 -0.22
CA ALA A 36 3.47 4.66 0.07
C ALA A 36 3.72 5.86 -0.86
N TYR A 37 2.70 6.26 -1.61
CA TYR A 37 2.69 7.40 -2.52
C TYR A 37 1.91 8.52 -1.86
N ILE A 38 2.61 9.56 -1.39
CA ILE A 38 2.08 10.66 -0.59
C ILE A 38 2.14 11.93 -1.44
N ALA A 39 1.09 12.18 -2.23
CA ALA A 39 0.94 13.38 -3.05
C ALA A 39 0.20 14.45 -2.23
N ALA A 40 0.95 15.38 -1.67
CA ALA A 40 0.46 16.33 -0.68
C ALA A 40 0.93 17.78 -0.95
N ASP A 41 1.29 18.12 -2.20
CA ASP A 41 1.41 19.51 -2.62
C ASP A 41 0.02 20.15 -2.75
N ASN A 42 -0.64 20.30 -1.60
CA ASN A 42 -1.97 20.89 -1.42
C ASN A 42 -2.18 21.17 0.07
N ASP A 43 -3.42 21.39 0.50
CA ASP A 43 -3.79 21.60 1.90
C ASP A 43 -3.50 20.43 2.85
N LEU A 44 -3.12 19.23 2.32
CA LEU A 44 -2.67 18.08 3.10
C LEU A 44 -1.14 18.11 3.38
N SER A 45 -0.39 19.11 2.93
CA SER A 45 1.07 19.16 3.05
C SER A 45 1.57 19.02 4.51
N ALA A 46 0.81 19.55 5.47
CA ALA A 46 1.12 19.38 6.89
C ALA A 46 1.01 17.92 7.38
N GLU A 47 0.21 17.09 6.69
CA GLU A 47 0.03 15.69 7.05
C GLU A 47 1.11 14.78 6.47
N ALA A 48 1.75 15.14 5.36
CA ALA A 48 2.77 14.34 4.72
C ALA A 48 3.88 13.94 5.70
N LYS A 49 4.39 14.89 6.47
CA LYS A 49 5.41 14.65 7.48
C LYS A 49 4.93 13.67 8.56
N SER A 50 3.75 13.90 9.13
CA SER A 50 3.22 13.05 10.21
C SER A 50 2.91 11.63 9.71
N LYS A 51 2.51 11.47 8.44
CA LYS A 51 2.35 10.15 7.80
C LYS A 51 3.68 9.43 7.65
N CYS A 52 4.70 10.10 7.14
CA CYS A 52 6.05 9.54 7.04
C CYS A 52 6.57 9.09 8.42
N GLU A 53 6.41 9.93 9.44
CA GLU A 53 6.79 9.59 10.82
C GLU A 53 6.01 8.39 11.39
N ALA A 54 4.70 8.32 11.13
CA ALA A 54 3.87 7.19 11.57
C ALA A 54 4.23 5.89 10.87
N LEU A 55 4.48 5.93 9.55
CA LEU A 55 4.94 4.79 8.75
C LEU A 55 6.30 4.29 9.27
N LEU A 56 7.27 5.18 9.47
CA LEU A 56 8.59 4.81 9.99
C LEU A 56 8.49 4.22 11.40
N THR A 57 7.67 4.82 12.27
CA THR A 57 7.45 4.33 13.63
C THR A 57 6.87 2.90 13.61
N GLY A 58 5.87 2.65 12.76
CA GLY A 58 5.20 1.35 12.65
C GLY A 58 6.03 0.27 11.95
N TRP A 59 7.02 0.66 11.15
CA TRP A 59 7.87 -0.27 10.42
C TRP A 59 8.95 -0.88 11.32
N ASN A 60 9.38 -2.10 11.03
CA ASN A 60 10.63 -2.68 11.51
C ASN A 60 11.26 -3.56 10.42
N ALA A 61 12.58 -3.75 10.50
CA ALA A 61 13.36 -4.41 9.47
C ALA A 61 12.97 -5.87 9.18
N SER A 62 12.30 -6.56 10.12
CA SER A 62 11.86 -7.94 9.93
C SER A 62 10.59 -8.08 9.09
N MET A 63 9.86 -6.99 8.84
CA MET A 63 8.60 -7.03 8.09
C MET A 63 8.81 -7.13 6.59
N GLY A 64 9.84 -6.48 6.06
CA GLY A 64 10.08 -6.26 4.64
C GLY A 64 10.50 -4.83 4.37
N LYS A 65 10.58 -4.43 3.10
CA LYS A 65 11.04 -3.09 2.72
C LYS A 65 9.86 -2.12 2.66
N LEU A 66 10.01 -0.96 3.29
CA LEU A 66 9.07 0.15 3.23
C LEU A 66 9.71 1.28 2.41
N LEU A 67 9.05 1.67 1.35
CA LEU A 67 9.37 2.84 0.54
C LEU A 67 8.29 3.89 0.69
N VAL A 68 8.69 5.14 0.66
CA VAL A 68 7.79 6.29 0.61
C VAL A 68 8.25 7.20 -0.51
N VAL A 69 7.36 7.59 -1.41
CA VAL A 69 7.57 8.78 -2.21
C VAL A 69 6.66 9.86 -1.67
N THR A 70 7.22 11.05 -1.45
CA THR A 70 6.48 12.15 -0.84
C THR A 70 6.81 13.46 -1.54
N ASP A 71 5.79 14.27 -1.70
CA ASP A 71 5.84 15.66 -2.09
C ASP A 71 5.05 16.48 -1.06
N ASP A 72 5.65 17.55 -0.57
CA ASP A 72 5.06 18.48 0.39
C ASP A 72 4.88 19.90 -0.19
N GLY A 73 5.09 20.06 -1.50
CA GLY A 73 5.02 21.33 -2.21
C GLY A 73 6.19 22.28 -1.93
N LYS A 74 7.22 21.85 -1.20
CA LYS A 74 8.39 22.67 -0.85
C LYS A 74 9.69 22.12 -1.41
N HIS A 75 9.73 20.82 -1.61
CA HIS A 75 10.89 20.10 -2.10
C HIS A 75 10.48 19.23 -3.28
N PRO A 76 11.39 18.94 -4.20
CA PRO A 76 11.10 17.94 -5.26
C PRO A 76 10.69 16.61 -4.63
N PRO A 77 9.83 15.82 -5.30
CA PRO A 77 9.44 14.50 -4.81
C PRO A 77 10.65 13.61 -4.52
N LEU A 78 10.65 12.99 -3.34
CA LEU A 78 11.73 12.13 -2.84
C LEU A 78 11.25 10.70 -2.71
N LEU A 79 11.99 9.75 -3.27
CA LEU A 79 11.84 8.32 -2.95
C LEU A 79 12.75 7.98 -1.77
N LEU A 80 12.15 7.59 -0.68
CA LEU A 80 12.78 7.27 0.59
C LEU A 80 12.62 5.78 0.91
N GLN A 81 13.61 5.19 1.55
CA GLN A 81 13.53 3.84 2.12
C GLN A 81 13.72 3.87 3.63
N ALA A 82 12.86 3.16 4.36
CA ALA A 82 13.06 2.95 5.78
C ALA A 82 14.25 2.02 6.03
N THR A 83 15.19 2.44 6.86
CA THR A 83 16.40 1.69 7.23
C THR A 83 16.64 1.75 8.74
N MET A 84 17.58 0.92 9.19
CA MET A 84 18.11 0.96 10.55
C MET A 84 19.56 1.43 10.51
N SER A 85 19.88 2.43 11.33
CA SER A 85 21.24 2.89 11.54
C SER A 85 21.47 3.16 13.02
N ASN A 86 22.50 2.54 13.61
CA ASN A 86 22.79 2.64 15.05
C ASN A 86 21.56 2.38 15.93
N ASP A 87 20.81 1.32 15.63
CA ASP A 87 19.56 0.95 16.28
C ASP A 87 18.42 1.99 16.22
N GLN A 88 18.56 2.99 15.36
CA GLN A 88 17.54 3.97 15.09
C GLN A 88 16.95 3.81 13.69
N LYS A 89 15.65 4.00 13.60
CA LYS A 89 14.94 4.02 12.31
C LYS A 89 15.16 5.37 11.65
N GLN A 90 15.49 5.33 10.37
CA GLN A 90 15.66 6.54 9.57
C GLN A 90 15.16 6.36 8.15
N TRP A 91 15.00 7.46 7.44
CA TRP A 91 14.76 7.48 6.01
C TRP A 91 16.08 7.70 5.26
N ASP A 92 16.39 6.80 4.32
CA ASP A 92 17.48 6.99 3.37
C ASP A 92 16.87 7.41 2.04
N THR A 93 17.40 8.48 1.43
CA THR A 93 16.96 8.96 0.13
C THR A 93 17.56 8.07 -0.97
N LEU A 94 16.70 7.40 -1.73
CA LEU A 94 17.10 6.59 -2.88
C LEU A 94 17.13 7.39 -4.18
N ARG A 95 16.20 8.33 -4.33
CA ARG A 95 16.05 9.15 -5.54
C ARG A 95 15.39 10.48 -5.24
N VAL A 96 15.82 11.51 -5.98
CA VAL A 96 15.16 12.81 -6.08
C VAL A 96 14.61 12.90 -7.50
N TYR A 97 13.34 13.19 -7.65
CA TYR A 97 12.72 13.34 -8.96
C TYR A 97 12.80 14.80 -9.41
N THR A 98 13.08 15.01 -10.70
CA THR A 98 13.07 16.34 -11.30
C THR A 98 11.67 16.77 -11.76
N GLN A 99 10.77 15.80 -11.96
CA GLN A 99 9.35 16.02 -12.20
C GLN A 99 8.68 16.27 -10.84
N ASP A 100 8.08 17.43 -10.67
CA ASP A 100 7.49 17.88 -9.41
C ASP A 100 5.97 17.58 -9.31
N ASN A 101 5.32 17.18 -10.40
CA ASN A 101 3.89 16.88 -10.40
C ASN A 101 3.63 15.40 -10.10
N MET A 102 3.20 15.09 -8.88
CA MET A 102 2.82 13.72 -8.48
C MET A 102 1.47 13.27 -9.06
N ALA A 103 0.68 14.15 -9.65
CA ALA A 103 -0.50 13.79 -10.43
C ALA A 103 -0.16 13.43 -11.90
N ASP A 104 1.13 13.21 -12.20
CA ASP A 104 1.59 12.85 -13.54
C ASP A 104 1.73 11.31 -13.70
N ARG A 105 1.15 10.77 -14.76
CA ARG A 105 1.20 9.33 -15.07
C ARG A 105 2.62 8.81 -15.29
N VAL A 106 3.49 9.60 -15.91
CA VAL A 106 4.88 9.18 -16.21
C VAL A 106 5.68 9.12 -14.93
N LEU A 107 5.51 10.08 -14.01
CA LEU A 107 6.15 10.04 -12.70
C LEU A 107 5.69 8.81 -11.92
N LEU A 108 4.39 8.53 -11.82
CA LEU A 108 3.89 7.35 -11.12
C LEU A 108 4.44 6.05 -11.72
N THR A 109 4.48 5.94 -13.06
CA THR A 109 5.08 4.78 -13.74
C THR A 109 6.55 4.62 -13.36
N THR A 110 7.30 5.73 -13.33
CA THR A 110 8.72 5.74 -12.95
C THR A 110 8.92 5.32 -11.50
N VAL A 111 8.12 5.83 -10.57
CA VAL A 111 8.16 5.46 -9.15
C VAL A 111 7.90 3.96 -8.95
N ILE A 112 6.92 3.38 -9.66
CA ILE A 112 6.62 1.95 -9.58
C ILE A 112 7.78 1.10 -10.14
N ALA A 113 8.43 1.55 -11.20
CA ALA A 113 9.63 0.89 -11.73
C ALA A 113 10.80 0.98 -10.74
N ASP A 114 11.03 2.14 -10.15
CA ASP A 114 12.08 2.38 -9.14
C ASP A 114 11.84 1.54 -7.88
N MET A 115 10.60 1.39 -7.42
CA MET A 115 10.25 0.47 -6.32
C MET A 115 10.78 -0.94 -6.63
N SER A 116 10.57 -1.41 -7.86
CA SER A 116 10.98 -2.74 -8.27
C SER A 116 12.49 -2.87 -8.37
N HIS A 117 13.15 -1.80 -8.77
CA HIS A 117 14.61 -1.73 -8.93
C HIS A 117 15.33 -1.66 -7.57
N PHE A 118 14.95 -0.72 -6.70
CA PHE A 118 15.61 -0.50 -5.41
C PHE A 118 15.19 -1.50 -4.33
N ALA A 119 13.95 -1.97 -4.40
CA ALA A 119 13.37 -2.83 -3.38
C ALA A 119 12.68 -4.07 -3.99
N PRO A 120 13.42 -4.92 -4.73
CA PRO A 120 12.84 -6.12 -5.29
C PRO A 120 12.30 -7.04 -4.20
N ALA A 121 11.13 -7.64 -4.45
CA ALA A 121 10.45 -8.55 -3.55
C ALA A 121 9.52 -9.51 -4.32
N ASP A 122 9.08 -10.58 -3.68
CA ASP A 122 8.15 -11.54 -4.29
C ASP A 122 6.75 -10.96 -4.47
N THR A 123 6.37 -10.03 -3.59
CA THR A 123 5.05 -9.36 -3.60
C THR A 123 5.17 -7.89 -3.27
N TYR A 124 4.19 -7.11 -3.72
CA TYR A 124 4.17 -5.68 -3.49
C TYR A 124 2.82 -5.24 -2.92
N GLY A 125 2.87 -4.24 -2.04
CA GLY A 125 1.70 -3.51 -1.54
C GLY A 125 1.82 -2.05 -1.89
N PHE A 126 0.69 -1.37 -2.07
CA PHE A 126 0.65 0.03 -2.44
C PHE A 126 -0.31 0.80 -1.53
N ILE A 127 0.16 1.88 -0.94
CA ILE A 127 -0.62 2.83 -0.16
C ILE A 127 -0.64 4.14 -0.95
N VAL A 128 -1.80 4.75 -1.12
CA VAL A 128 -1.95 6.02 -1.83
C VAL A 128 -2.62 7.02 -0.92
N PHE A 129 -2.00 8.18 -0.73
CA PHE A 129 -2.52 9.30 0.03
C PHE A 129 -2.54 10.56 -0.81
N SER A 130 -3.71 11.15 -0.95
CA SER A 130 -3.99 12.45 -1.55
C SER A 130 -5.46 12.80 -1.38
N HIS A 131 -5.93 13.89 -1.99
CA HIS A 131 -7.34 14.06 -2.23
C HIS A 131 -7.85 13.12 -3.32
N ALA A 132 -9.11 12.71 -3.21
CA ALA A 132 -9.83 12.02 -4.28
C ALA A 132 -11.31 12.43 -4.28
N THR A 133 -11.91 12.42 -5.46
CA THR A 133 -13.33 12.68 -5.67
C THR A 133 -14.10 11.42 -6.06
N GLY A 134 -13.41 10.27 -6.02
CA GLY A 134 -13.96 8.97 -6.42
C GLY A 134 -14.36 8.95 -7.90
N TRP A 135 -15.67 8.86 -8.16
CA TRP A 135 -16.22 8.83 -9.52
C TRP A 135 -16.53 10.24 -10.08
N LEU A 136 -16.42 11.29 -9.25
CA LEU A 136 -16.66 12.67 -9.69
C LEU A 136 -15.51 13.19 -10.55
N PRO A 137 -15.81 14.04 -11.56
CA PRO A 137 -14.80 14.59 -12.44
C PRO A 137 -13.75 15.41 -11.69
N ALA A 138 -12.51 15.38 -12.18
CA ALA A 138 -11.52 16.39 -11.85
C ALA A 138 -11.98 17.72 -12.47
N GLU A 139 -12.31 18.70 -11.65
CA GLU A 139 -12.62 20.03 -12.14
C GLU A 139 -11.33 20.75 -12.52
N ARG A 140 -11.14 20.95 -13.81
CA ARG A 140 -10.10 21.86 -14.29
C ARG A 140 -10.54 23.30 -13.98
N ASN A 141 -9.97 23.89 -12.91
CA ASN A 141 -9.92 25.33 -12.67
C ASN A 141 -11.19 26.12 -13.06
N THR A 142 -12.27 25.98 -12.33
CA THR A 142 -13.30 27.02 -12.31
C THR A 142 -14.07 26.98 -10.99
N SER A 143 -14.62 28.11 -10.60
CA SER A 143 -15.52 28.40 -9.49
C SER A 143 -16.68 27.41 -9.21
N ALA A 144 -16.64 26.22 -9.76
CA ALA A 144 -17.59 25.14 -9.59
C ALA A 144 -17.26 24.20 -8.42
N ALA A 145 -16.01 24.22 -7.90
CA ALA A 145 -15.61 23.38 -6.75
C ALA A 145 -16.47 23.65 -5.50
N THR A 146 -16.82 24.92 -5.27
CA THR A 146 -17.73 25.34 -4.20
C THR A 146 -19.14 24.74 -4.38
N ASN A 147 -19.61 24.60 -5.62
CA ASN A 147 -20.92 24.08 -5.93
C ASN A 147 -21.04 22.56 -5.81
N ILE A 148 -19.91 21.82 -5.98
CA ILE A 148 -19.91 20.34 -5.79
C ILE A 148 -19.90 19.98 -4.32
N GLN A 149 -19.16 20.71 -3.50
CA GLN A 149 -19.14 20.50 -2.04
C GLN A 149 -20.51 20.82 -1.44
N GLU A 150 -21.18 21.88 -1.92
CA GLU A 150 -22.55 22.20 -1.54
C GLU A 150 -23.57 21.20 -2.10
N ALA A 151 -23.38 20.66 -3.29
CA ALA A 151 -24.23 19.64 -3.90
C ALA A 151 -24.08 18.28 -3.18
N HIS A 152 -22.89 17.96 -2.69
CA HIS A 152 -22.66 16.77 -1.86
C HIS A 152 -23.43 16.84 -0.53
N MET A 153 -23.45 18.01 0.10
CA MET A 153 -24.25 18.23 1.32
C MET A 153 -25.76 18.22 1.08
N GLN A 154 -26.22 18.45 -0.16
CA GLN A 154 -27.64 18.43 -0.54
C GLN A 154 -28.09 17.14 -1.25
N GLY A 155 -27.20 16.17 -1.47
CA GLY A 155 -27.53 14.85 -2.00
C GLY A 155 -28.06 14.81 -3.44
N ILE A 156 -27.84 15.85 -4.26
CA ILE A 156 -28.32 15.93 -5.65
C ILE A 156 -27.17 16.28 -6.59
N PRO A 157 -26.66 15.33 -7.41
CA PRO A 157 -25.67 15.67 -8.43
C PRO A 157 -26.32 16.48 -9.57
N LYS A 158 -25.87 17.71 -9.77
CA LYS A 158 -26.18 18.45 -10.99
C LYS A 158 -25.20 18.05 -12.09
N VAL A 159 -25.63 17.14 -12.95
CA VAL A 159 -24.90 16.87 -14.21
C VAL A 159 -25.30 17.94 -15.22
N GLN A 160 -24.39 18.81 -15.58
CA GLN A 160 -24.53 19.70 -16.73
C GLN A 160 -23.29 19.60 -17.60
N GLY A 161 -23.46 19.20 -18.86
CA GLY A 161 -22.51 19.39 -19.95
C GLY A 161 -21.96 18.11 -20.56
N GLU A 162 -22.08 18.04 -21.85
CA GLU A 162 -21.46 17.05 -22.73
C GLU A 162 -19.94 17.16 -22.62
N GLY A 163 -19.31 16.25 -21.93
CA GLY A 163 -17.87 16.12 -21.82
C GLY A 163 -17.51 14.85 -21.07
N ILE A 164 -16.49 14.18 -21.54
CA ILE A 164 -15.96 12.98 -20.91
C ILE A 164 -15.63 13.30 -19.44
N VAL A 165 -16.35 12.67 -18.53
CA VAL A 165 -16.22 12.83 -17.10
C VAL A 165 -14.93 12.16 -16.66
N THR A 166 -13.90 12.94 -16.30
CA THR A 166 -12.66 12.44 -15.73
C THR A 166 -12.81 12.35 -14.23
N ARG A 167 -12.39 11.23 -13.64
CA ARG A 167 -12.48 10.93 -12.21
C ARG A 167 -11.16 11.26 -11.57
N ALA A 168 -11.11 12.20 -10.62
CA ALA A 168 -9.88 12.61 -9.93
C ALA A 168 -9.51 11.67 -8.80
N LEU A 169 -8.27 11.24 -8.79
CA LEU A 169 -7.72 10.29 -7.83
C LEU A 169 -6.54 10.85 -7.03
N ILE A 170 -5.72 11.70 -7.62
CA ILE A 170 -4.57 12.33 -6.98
C ILE A 170 -4.63 13.81 -7.33
N LYS A 171 -4.46 14.65 -6.31
CA LYS A 171 -4.34 16.10 -6.49
C LYS A 171 -2.95 16.54 -6.06
N ASP A 172 -2.30 17.31 -6.92
CA ASP A 172 -0.96 17.83 -6.69
C ASP A 172 -0.86 19.26 -7.22
N GLY A 173 -0.77 20.25 -6.36
CA GLY A 173 -0.89 21.66 -6.72
C GLY A 173 -2.22 21.92 -7.46
N THR A 174 -2.09 22.33 -8.72
CA THR A 174 -3.22 22.60 -9.62
C THR A 174 -3.53 21.42 -10.56
N HIS A 175 -2.84 20.29 -10.41
CA HIS A 175 -2.97 19.13 -11.26
C HIS A 175 -3.79 18.05 -10.59
N ASP A 176 -4.58 17.35 -11.40
CA ASP A 176 -5.36 16.19 -10.98
C ASP A 176 -5.06 15.01 -11.89
N MET A 177 -4.82 13.85 -11.33
CA MET A 177 -4.73 12.59 -12.07
C MET A 177 -6.11 11.97 -12.19
N ASN A 178 -6.50 11.54 -13.37
CA ASN A 178 -7.73 10.76 -13.53
C ASN A 178 -7.48 9.26 -13.26
N ILE A 179 -8.58 8.52 -13.06
CA ILE A 179 -8.51 7.08 -12.73
C ILE A 179 -7.87 6.25 -13.86
N ASP A 180 -8.06 6.65 -15.13
CA ASP A 180 -7.55 5.90 -16.27
C ASP A 180 -6.03 6.10 -16.42
N ASP A 181 -5.51 7.30 -16.13
CA ASP A 181 -4.08 7.57 -16.07
C ASP A 181 -3.41 6.82 -14.91
N PHE A 182 -4.04 6.82 -13.74
CA PHE A 182 -3.57 6.04 -12.60
C PHE A 182 -3.54 4.54 -12.91
N ALA A 183 -4.64 3.99 -13.45
CA ALA A 183 -4.69 2.60 -13.87
C ALA A 183 -3.64 2.29 -14.96
N GLY A 184 -3.47 3.21 -15.91
CA GLY A 184 -2.48 3.06 -16.98
C GLY A 184 -1.02 3.14 -16.53
N ALA A 185 -0.74 3.77 -15.39
CA ALA A 185 0.60 3.82 -14.81
C ALA A 185 0.99 2.50 -14.11
N ILE A 186 0.01 1.71 -13.68
CA ILE A 186 0.23 0.48 -12.90
C ILE A 186 0.16 -0.73 -13.83
N PRO A 187 1.22 -1.56 -13.90
CA PRO A 187 1.14 -2.84 -14.60
C PRO A 187 0.07 -3.76 -14.00
N ASP A 188 -0.55 -4.60 -14.84
CA ASP A 188 -1.55 -5.57 -14.38
C ASP A 188 -0.94 -6.56 -13.39
N HIS A 189 -1.73 -6.93 -12.38
CA HIS A 189 -1.36 -7.88 -11.31
C HIS A 189 -0.07 -7.49 -10.57
N ARG A 190 0.22 -6.18 -10.50
CA ARG A 190 1.46 -5.69 -9.89
C ARG A 190 1.43 -5.79 -8.37
N PHE A 191 0.28 -5.51 -7.77
CA PHE A 191 0.16 -5.40 -6.32
C PHE A 191 -0.71 -6.52 -5.73
N THR A 192 -0.35 -7.02 -4.55
CA THR A 192 -1.24 -7.84 -3.75
C THR A 192 -2.39 -7.00 -3.21
N PHE A 193 -2.10 -5.76 -2.83
CA PHE A 193 -3.15 -4.83 -2.40
C PHE A 193 -2.82 -3.40 -2.80
N ILE A 194 -3.89 -2.60 -2.96
CA ILE A 194 -3.84 -1.14 -2.99
C ILE A 194 -4.72 -0.63 -1.84
N ALA A 195 -4.13 0.19 -0.96
CA ALA A 195 -4.84 0.83 0.15
C ALA A 195 -4.95 2.33 -0.11
N PHE A 196 -6.16 2.82 -0.24
CA PHE A 196 -6.48 4.22 -0.50
C PHE A 196 -6.76 4.95 0.81
N ASP A 197 -5.78 5.71 1.29
CA ASP A 197 -5.90 6.66 2.39
C ASP A 197 -6.44 7.99 1.83
N MET A 198 -7.61 7.93 1.19
CA MET A 198 -8.25 9.02 0.46
C MET A 198 -9.75 8.77 0.30
N CYS A 199 -10.49 9.83 0.05
CA CYS A 199 -11.95 9.83 0.02
C CYS A 199 -12.54 9.02 -1.15
N PHE A 200 -13.73 8.43 -0.95
CA PHE A 200 -14.64 7.91 -1.98
C PHE A 200 -14.07 6.86 -2.94
N MET A 201 -13.01 6.15 -2.57
CA MET A 201 -12.41 5.16 -3.47
C MET A 201 -13.12 3.81 -3.51
N ALA A 202 -14.02 3.49 -2.54
CA ALA A 202 -14.80 2.25 -2.57
C ALA A 202 -16.09 2.41 -3.38
N ASN A 203 -15.97 2.86 -4.62
CA ASN A 203 -17.08 2.88 -5.58
C ASN A 203 -16.81 1.91 -6.74
N VAL A 204 -17.85 1.43 -7.38
CA VAL A 204 -17.75 0.38 -8.42
C VAL A 204 -16.98 0.87 -9.65
N GLU A 205 -17.11 2.13 -10.02
CA GLU A 205 -16.48 2.71 -11.20
C GLU A 205 -14.96 2.76 -11.04
N ALA A 206 -14.48 3.25 -9.90
CA ALA A 206 -13.04 3.31 -9.61
C ALA A 206 -12.45 1.90 -9.47
N LEU A 207 -13.08 1.04 -8.67
CA LEU A 207 -12.56 -0.31 -8.44
C LEU A 207 -12.63 -1.18 -9.70
N TYR A 208 -13.62 -0.99 -10.57
CA TYR A 208 -13.68 -1.68 -11.86
C TYR A 208 -12.54 -1.28 -12.79
N SER A 209 -12.20 0.02 -12.86
CA SER A 209 -11.05 0.50 -13.64
C SER A 209 -9.72 -0.08 -13.12
N LEU A 210 -9.62 -0.34 -11.82
CA LEU A 210 -8.42 -0.86 -11.15
C LEU A 210 -8.41 -2.39 -10.97
N ARG A 211 -9.46 -3.11 -11.37
CA ARG A 211 -9.69 -4.53 -11.07
C ARG A 211 -8.53 -5.49 -11.37
N ASN A 212 -7.70 -5.13 -12.35
CA ASN A 212 -6.54 -5.94 -12.76
C ASN A 212 -5.22 -5.47 -12.12
N LYS A 213 -5.22 -4.41 -11.29
CA LYS A 213 -3.99 -3.80 -10.77
C LYS A 213 -3.55 -4.40 -9.44
N ALA A 214 -4.50 -4.92 -8.67
CA ALA A 214 -4.26 -5.57 -7.39
C ALA A 214 -5.26 -6.70 -7.13
N ASP A 215 -4.88 -7.64 -6.24
CA ASP A 215 -5.77 -8.72 -5.80
C ASP A 215 -6.82 -8.22 -4.79
N TYR A 216 -6.47 -7.19 -3.98
CA TYR A 216 -7.31 -6.64 -2.93
C TYR A 216 -7.23 -5.12 -2.88
N PHE A 217 -8.34 -4.50 -2.46
CA PHE A 217 -8.41 -3.06 -2.21
C PHE A 217 -8.87 -2.77 -0.79
N ILE A 218 -8.24 -1.78 -0.15
CA ILE A 218 -8.71 -1.15 1.09
C ILE A 218 -9.10 0.27 0.72
N ALA A 219 -10.37 0.61 0.89
CA ALA A 219 -10.91 1.90 0.46
C ALA A 219 -12.15 2.26 1.28
N SER A 220 -12.47 3.54 1.35
CA SER A 220 -13.71 4.04 1.95
C SER A 220 -14.73 4.41 0.87
N ALA A 221 -16.00 4.14 1.13
CA ALA A 221 -17.11 4.63 0.32
C ALA A 221 -17.49 6.07 0.67
N THR A 222 -16.96 6.59 1.76
CA THR A 222 -17.21 7.94 2.27
C THR A 222 -15.91 8.75 2.31
N GLU A 223 -15.99 9.97 2.81
CA GLU A 223 -14.80 10.77 3.11
C GLU A 223 -13.92 10.08 4.15
N ILE A 224 -12.61 10.16 3.96
CA ILE A 224 -11.60 9.86 4.96
C ILE A 224 -11.15 11.18 5.57
N LEU A 225 -11.55 11.40 6.82
CA LEU A 225 -11.17 12.62 7.54
C LEU A 225 -9.71 12.57 7.95
N SER A 226 -9.07 13.76 7.98
CA SER A 226 -7.72 13.92 8.54
C SER A 226 -7.65 13.43 10.00
N PRO A 227 -6.61 12.70 10.37
CA PRO A 227 -5.40 12.35 9.65
C PRO A 227 -5.43 10.97 8.93
N GLY A 228 -6.60 10.47 8.52
CA GLY A 228 -6.74 9.23 7.75
C GLY A 228 -6.19 7.99 8.47
N PHE A 229 -5.33 7.21 7.81
CA PHE A 229 -4.71 6.00 8.37
C PHE A 229 -3.55 6.28 9.32
N THR A 230 -3.10 7.53 9.47
CA THR A 230 -1.93 7.90 10.29
C THR A 230 -1.95 7.29 11.70
N PRO A 231 -3.08 7.30 12.46
CA PRO A 231 -3.11 6.74 13.81
C PRO A 231 -2.84 5.24 13.86
N ILE A 232 -3.26 4.50 12.82
CA ILE A 232 -3.13 3.04 12.80
C ILE A 232 -1.82 2.56 12.17
N TYR A 233 -1.10 3.37 11.40
CA TYR A 233 0.21 2.99 10.88
C TYR A 233 1.18 2.63 12.01
N ARG A 234 1.17 3.36 13.12
CA ARG A 234 2.09 3.11 14.25
C ARG A 234 1.94 1.72 14.85
N THR A 235 0.75 1.15 14.82
CA THR A 235 0.41 -0.10 15.53
C THR A 235 0.03 -1.26 14.62
N HIS A 236 -0.49 -0.98 13.43
CA HIS A 236 -1.06 -2.00 12.53
C HIS A 236 -0.36 -2.11 11.17
N LEU A 237 0.68 -1.31 10.90
CA LEU A 237 1.41 -1.35 9.63
C LEU A 237 1.93 -2.77 9.30
N SER A 238 2.32 -3.54 10.33
CA SER A 238 2.77 -4.94 10.17
C SER A 238 1.76 -5.84 9.46
N LYS A 239 0.46 -5.53 9.54
CA LYS A 239 -0.59 -6.29 8.84
C LYS A 239 -0.44 -6.21 7.33
N LEU A 240 0.02 -5.08 6.82
CA LEU A 240 0.24 -4.86 5.38
C LEU A 240 1.46 -5.63 4.84
N PHE A 241 2.37 -6.03 5.72
CA PHE A 241 3.56 -6.82 5.37
C PHE A 241 3.37 -8.34 5.53
N CYS A 242 2.28 -8.81 6.14
CA CYS A 242 2.12 -10.23 6.40
C CYS A 242 1.92 -11.04 5.11
N THR A 243 2.93 -11.82 4.74
CA THR A 243 2.89 -12.77 3.63
C THR A 243 2.65 -14.20 4.07
N ARG A 244 2.85 -14.50 5.38
CA ARG A 244 2.65 -15.81 6.01
C ARG A 244 1.19 -16.09 6.36
N CYS A 245 0.38 -15.05 6.39
CA CYS A 245 -1.02 -15.11 6.79
C CYS A 245 -1.90 -15.41 5.56
N ASN A 246 -2.99 -16.15 5.77
CA ASN A 246 -4.00 -16.32 4.75
C ASN A 246 -4.58 -14.94 4.36
N GLN A 247 -4.33 -14.51 3.13
CA GLN A 247 -5.01 -13.33 2.59
C GLN A 247 -6.51 -13.66 2.42
N PRO A 248 -7.43 -12.69 2.66
CA PRO A 248 -7.19 -11.29 2.97
C PRO A 248 -7.16 -10.94 4.48
N ARG A 249 -7.10 -11.92 5.39
CA ARG A 249 -7.23 -11.69 6.86
C ARG A 249 -6.40 -10.53 7.42
N PRO A 250 -5.09 -10.37 7.09
CA PRO A 250 -4.32 -9.24 7.62
C PRO A 250 -4.80 -7.91 7.09
N LEU A 251 -5.26 -7.85 5.83
CA LEU A 251 -5.80 -6.63 5.23
C LEU A 251 -7.13 -6.25 5.89
N ILE A 252 -7.98 -7.22 6.17
CA ILE A 252 -9.22 -7.03 6.94
C ILE A 252 -8.88 -6.51 8.34
N ALA A 253 -7.87 -7.10 9.03
CA ALA A 253 -7.47 -6.65 10.35
C ALA A 253 -6.94 -5.20 10.35
N PHE A 254 -6.25 -4.76 9.29
CA PHE A 254 -5.85 -3.36 9.13
C PHE A 254 -7.06 -2.45 8.93
N ALA A 255 -7.98 -2.81 8.03
CA ALA A 255 -9.20 -2.04 7.79
C ALA A 255 -10.11 -1.99 9.04
N THR A 256 -10.25 -3.10 9.79
CA THR A 256 -10.98 -3.14 11.05
C THR A 256 -10.36 -2.22 12.10
N ALA A 257 -9.02 -2.19 12.20
CA ALA A 257 -8.35 -1.28 13.14
C ALA A 257 -8.61 0.20 12.80
N TYR A 258 -8.68 0.54 11.51
CA TYR A 258 -9.09 1.87 11.05
C TYR A 258 -10.53 2.18 11.48
N PHE A 259 -11.46 1.29 11.17
CA PHE A 259 -12.87 1.44 11.54
C PHE A 259 -13.04 1.58 13.07
N ASP A 260 -12.39 0.72 13.86
CA ASP A 260 -12.46 0.74 15.31
C ASP A 260 -11.87 2.02 15.93
N TYR A 261 -10.83 2.58 15.32
CA TYR A 261 -10.26 3.84 15.75
C TYR A 261 -11.27 4.99 15.56
N TRP A 262 -11.82 5.12 14.35
CA TRP A 262 -12.73 6.21 14.02
C TRP A 262 -14.11 6.05 14.65
N ASN A 263 -14.61 4.83 14.81
CA ASN A 263 -15.89 4.56 15.46
C ASN A 263 -15.89 4.94 16.96
N LYS A 264 -14.74 5.10 17.57
CA LYS A 264 -14.59 5.57 18.96
C LYS A 264 -14.55 7.10 19.08
N GLN A 265 -14.44 7.80 17.95
CA GLN A 265 -14.44 9.26 17.96
C GLN A 265 -15.88 9.79 18.10
N GLU A 266 -16.01 11.06 18.46
CA GLU A 266 -17.31 11.72 18.63
C GLU A 266 -17.58 12.72 17.50
N GLY A 267 -18.85 13.07 17.30
CA GLY A 267 -19.29 14.06 16.31
C GLY A 267 -18.99 13.63 14.87
N ILE A 268 -18.54 14.57 14.06
CA ILE A 268 -18.23 14.35 12.64
C ILE A 268 -17.11 13.33 12.41
N TYR A 269 -16.22 13.14 13.39
CA TYR A 269 -15.11 12.20 13.30
C TYR A 269 -15.53 10.73 13.45
N ARG A 270 -16.78 10.45 13.74
CA ARG A 270 -17.31 9.07 13.82
C ARG A 270 -17.66 8.47 12.46
N SER A 271 -17.52 9.19 11.39
CA SER A 271 -17.82 8.73 10.04
C SER A 271 -16.64 7.93 9.46
N ALA A 272 -16.64 6.64 9.59
CA ALA A 272 -15.70 5.77 8.90
C ALA A 272 -16.42 4.66 8.13
#